data_61042c553d3e37a6df1dd8b888d7df76
#
_entry.id   61042c553d3e37a6df1dd8b888d7df76
#
_cell.length_a   1.000
_cell.length_b   1.000
_cell.length_c   1.000
_cell.angle_alpha   90.00
_cell.angle_beta   90.00
_cell.angle_gamma   90.00
#
_symmetry.space_group_name_H-M   'P 1'
#
loop_
_entity.id
_entity.type
_entity.pdbx_description
1 polymer ?
#
loop_
_entity_poly.entity_id
_entity_poly.type
_entity_poly.pdbx_seq_one_letter_code
_entity_poly.pdbx_strand_id
1 'polypeptide(L)'
;YEHTAENAVVKEMLLVKFLVDSPVARTDALQIVEHFSGKTVDLTPTSMIAMFNGDSPKIDAALGMLAHFDIIETVRTGKVVMARGEQPT
;
A
#
# COMPACT_ATOMS: atom_id res chain seq x y z
N TYR A 1 19.78 16.74 10.95
CA TYR A 1 19.84 15.35 11.40
C TYR A 1 19.59 14.40 10.23
N GLU A 2 20.50 13.44 10.06
CA GLU A 2 20.41 12.48 8.96
C GLU A 2 19.60 11.25 9.42
N HIS A 3 18.51 10.96 8.70
CA HIS A 3 17.63 9.85 9.04
C HIS A 3 17.98 8.62 8.20
N THR A 4 18.36 7.54 8.87
CA THR A 4 18.60 6.23 8.25
C THR A 4 17.65 5.21 8.82
N ALA A 5 17.59 4.01 8.22
CA ALA A 5 16.75 2.93 8.71
C ALA A 5 17.13 2.49 10.14
N GLU A 6 18.35 2.78 10.58
CA GLU A 6 18.83 2.43 11.91
C GLU A 6 18.31 3.37 12.99
N ASN A 7 18.17 4.67 12.68
CA ASN A 7 17.83 5.68 13.67
C ASN A 7 16.47 6.35 13.43
N ALA A 8 15.76 5.95 12.41
CA ALA A 8 14.46 6.54 12.08
C ALA A 8 13.48 5.48 11.56
N VAL A 9 12.20 5.74 11.80
CA VAL A 9 11.11 5.00 11.17
C VAL A 9 10.69 5.78 9.93
N VAL A 10 10.72 5.13 8.77
CA VAL A 10 10.31 5.73 7.49
C VAL A 10 9.18 4.89 6.92
N LYS A 11 8.03 5.51 6.70
CA LYS A 11 6.85 4.83 6.19
C LYS A 11 6.17 5.64 5.11
N GLU A 12 5.54 4.94 4.19
CA GLU A 12 4.60 5.51 3.22
C GLU A 12 3.26 4.79 3.36
N MET A 13 2.18 5.47 2.95
CA MET A 13 0.86 4.87 2.83
C MET A 13 0.39 4.99 1.39
N LEU A 14 -0.23 3.94 0.89
CA LEU A 14 -0.85 3.88 -0.44
C LEU A 14 -2.30 3.46 -0.29
N LEU A 15 -3.20 4.25 -0.89
CA LEU A 15 -4.57 3.82 -1.14
C LEU A 15 -4.72 3.64 -2.63
N VAL A 16 -5.26 2.51 -3.04
CA VAL A 16 -5.47 2.20 -4.45
C VAL A 16 -6.88 1.66 -4.66
N LYS A 17 -7.58 2.25 -5.62
CA LYS A 17 -8.91 1.82 -6.04
C LYS A 17 -8.78 1.21 -7.43
N PHE A 18 -9.31 0.01 -7.60
CA PHE A 18 -9.22 -0.71 -8.87
C PHE A 18 -10.45 -1.57 -9.10
N LEU A 19 -10.68 -1.94 -10.36
CA LEU A 19 -11.81 -2.76 -10.75
C LEU A 19 -11.50 -4.24 -10.52
N VAL A 20 -12.51 -4.97 -10.02
CA VAL A 20 -12.50 -6.42 -9.90
C VAL A 20 -13.81 -6.93 -10.48
N ASP A 21 -13.80 -7.34 -11.72
CA ASP A 21 -15.00 -7.63 -12.49
C ASP A 21 -15.40 -9.11 -12.51
N SER A 22 -14.71 -9.95 -11.74
CA SER A 22 -15.02 -11.38 -11.66
C SER A 22 -14.60 -11.92 -10.29
N PRO A 23 -15.18 -13.07 -9.86
CA PRO A 23 -14.76 -13.73 -8.63
C PRO A 23 -13.28 -14.11 -8.62
N VAL A 24 -12.73 -14.51 -9.77
CA VAL A 24 -11.32 -14.86 -9.90
C VAL A 24 -10.44 -13.61 -9.69
N ALA A 25 -10.78 -12.51 -10.34
CA ALA A 25 -10.05 -11.24 -10.17
C ALA A 25 -10.10 -10.77 -8.72
N ARG A 26 -11.25 -10.90 -8.07
CA ARG A 26 -11.41 -10.53 -6.67
C ARG A 26 -10.53 -11.37 -5.76
N THR A 27 -10.50 -12.68 -5.99
CA THR A 27 -9.66 -13.59 -5.21
C THR A 27 -8.19 -13.28 -5.40
N ASP A 28 -7.76 -13.04 -6.63
CA ASP A 28 -6.37 -12.68 -6.93
C ASP A 28 -5.99 -11.36 -6.25
N ALA A 29 -6.87 -10.37 -6.29
CA ALA A 29 -6.63 -9.09 -5.63
C ALA A 29 -6.48 -9.25 -4.11
N LEU A 30 -7.34 -10.04 -3.49
CA LEU A 30 -7.28 -10.29 -2.06
C LEU A 30 -5.98 -11.00 -1.67
N GLN A 31 -5.48 -11.92 -2.50
CA GLN A 31 -4.21 -12.58 -2.26
C GLN A 31 -3.03 -11.60 -2.34
N ILE A 32 -3.06 -10.67 -3.29
CA ILE A 32 -2.04 -9.64 -3.41
C ILE A 32 -2.06 -8.73 -2.17
N VAL A 33 -3.23 -8.29 -1.75
CA VAL A 33 -3.39 -7.45 -0.55
C VAL A 33 -2.83 -8.17 0.68
N GLU A 34 -3.15 -9.44 0.84
CA GLU A 34 -2.66 -10.24 1.97
C GLU A 34 -1.15 -10.42 1.91
N HIS A 35 -0.60 -10.70 0.73
CA HIS A 35 0.84 -10.90 0.55
C HIS A 35 1.65 -9.69 1.01
N PHE A 36 1.17 -8.48 0.73
CA PHE A 36 1.84 -7.24 1.12
C PHE A 36 1.36 -6.70 2.48
N SER A 37 0.64 -7.52 3.24
CA SER A 37 0.11 -7.13 4.56
C SER A 37 -0.76 -5.87 4.51
N GLY A 38 -1.47 -5.70 3.39
CA GLY A 38 -2.39 -4.59 3.22
C GLY A 38 -3.75 -4.88 3.84
N LYS A 39 -4.65 -3.93 3.70
CA LYS A 39 -6.03 -4.05 4.17
C LYS A 39 -6.99 -3.69 3.06
N THR A 40 -8.08 -4.44 2.97
CA THR A 40 -9.21 -4.05 2.13
C THR A 40 -10.03 -3.03 2.90
N VAL A 41 -10.09 -1.81 2.38
CA VAL A 41 -10.79 -0.69 3.02
C VAL A 41 -12.24 -0.61 2.56
N ASP A 42 -12.47 -0.95 1.30
CA ASP A 42 -13.80 -0.96 0.70
C ASP A 42 -13.87 -2.07 -0.35
N LEU A 43 -15.02 -2.72 -0.43
CA LEU A 43 -15.24 -3.79 -1.40
C LEU A 43 -16.67 -3.69 -1.92
N THR A 44 -16.78 -3.53 -3.24
CA THR A 44 -18.07 -3.56 -3.93
C THR A 44 -18.07 -4.74 -4.90
N PRO A 45 -19.22 -5.08 -5.55
CA PRO A 45 -19.22 -6.15 -6.54
C PRO A 45 -18.28 -5.94 -7.73
N THR A 46 -17.89 -4.68 -8.01
CA THR A 46 -17.10 -4.35 -9.19
C THR A 46 -15.78 -3.66 -8.87
N SER A 47 -15.53 -3.27 -7.62
CA SER A 47 -14.33 -2.50 -7.28
C SER A 47 -13.82 -2.84 -5.89
N MET A 48 -12.56 -2.47 -5.66
CA MET A 48 -11.91 -2.66 -4.37
C MET A 48 -11.01 -1.47 -4.08
N ILE A 49 -10.98 -1.05 -2.80
CA ILE A 49 -9.99 -0.11 -2.30
C ILE A 49 -9.10 -0.85 -1.31
N ALA A 50 -7.82 -0.86 -1.57
CA ALA A 50 -6.83 -1.47 -0.68
C ALA A 50 -5.88 -0.41 -0.14
N MET A 51 -5.41 -0.64 1.08
CA MET A 51 -4.45 0.24 1.75
C MET A 51 -3.19 -0.55 2.09
N PHE A 52 -2.04 0.04 1.79
CA PHE A 52 -0.73 -0.55 2.09
C PHE A 52 0.12 0.44 2.85
N ASN A 53 0.88 -0.05 3.82
CA ASN A 53 1.86 0.72 4.57
C ASN A 53 3.21 0.03 4.48
N GLY A 54 4.27 0.79 4.35
CA GLY A 54 5.60 0.24 4.34
C GLY A 54 6.63 1.21 3.78
N ASP A 55 7.80 0.67 3.45
CA ASP A 55 8.81 1.46 2.77
C ASP A 55 8.50 1.59 1.27
N SER A 56 9.23 2.47 0.59
CA SER A 56 8.99 2.74 -0.83
C SER A 56 9.11 1.49 -1.71
N PRO A 57 10.10 0.61 -1.54
CA PRO A 57 10.18 -0.61 -2.35
C PRO A 57 8.96 -1.52 -2.19
N LYS A 58 8.44 -1.65 -0.98
CA LYS A 58 7.23 -2.45 -0.72
C LYS A 58 6.01 -1.83 -1.41
N ILE A 59 5.84 -0.52 -1.28
CA ILE A 59 4.73 0.21 -1.90
C ILE A 59 4.81 0.10 -3.42
N ASP A 60 5.98 0.28 -4.00
CA ASP A 60 6.18 0.14 -5.44
C ASP A 60 5.86 -1.27 -5.93
N ALA A 61 6.27 -2.29 -5.19
CA ALA A 61 5.99 -3.68 -5.54
C ALA A 61 4.50 -3.99 -5.48
N ALA A 62 3.81 -3.52 -4.45
CA ALA A 62 2.36 -3.71 -4.33
C ALA A 62 1.61 -3.05 -5.48
N LEU A 63 1.97 -1.81 -5.80
CA LEU A 63 1.36 -1.09 -6.92
C LEU A 63 1.64 -1.78 -8.25
N GLY A 64 2.85 -2.28 -8.45
CA GLY A 64 3.23 -3.02 -9.64
C GLY A 64 2.40 -4.30 -9.84
N MET A 65 2.13 -5.03 -8.76
CA MET A 65 1.27 -6.21 -8.83
C MET A 65 -0.18 -5.84 -9.14
N LEU A 66 -0.68 -4.75 -8.55
CA LEU A 66 -2.05 -4.30 -8.79
C LEU A 66 -2.23 -3.62 -10.15
N ALA A 67 -1.14 -3.28 -10.84
CA ALA A 67 -1.22 -2.69 -12.17
C ALA A 67 -1.80 -3.66 -13.21
N HIS A 68 -1.92 -4.95 -12.89
CA HIS A 68 -2.64 -5.91 -13.74
C HIS A 68 -4.16 -5.69 -13.75
N PHE A 69 -4.67 -4.95 -12.79
CA PHE A 69 -6.08 -4.56 -12.74
C PHE A 69 -6.26 -3.17 -13.30
N ASP A 70 -7.50 -2.80 -13.62
CA ASP A 70 -7.82 -1.44 -14.05
C ASP A 70 -7.83 -0.53 -12.83
N ILE A 71 -6.78 0.23 -12.64
CA ILE A 71 -6.65 1.17 -11.52
C ILE A 71 -7.46 2.41 -11.85
N ILE A 72 -8.39 2.77 -10.95
CA ILE A 72 -9.22 3.95 -11.08
C ILE A 72 -8.52 5.16 -10.48
N GLU A 73 -7.93 4.99 -9.30
CA GLU A 73 -7.36 6.09 -8.53
C GLU A 73 -6.34 5.58 -7.54
N THR A 74 -5.28 6.36 -7.34
CA THR A 74 -4.29 6.07 -6.30
C THR A 74 -4.02 7.35 -5.50
N VAL A 75 -3.80 7.17 -4.19
CA VAL A 75 -3.32 8.23 -3.31
C VAL A 75 -2.10 7.70 -2.57
N ARG A 76 -0.98 8.41 -2.72
CA ARG A 76 0.27 8.03 -2.09
C ARG A 76 0.74 9.20 -1.24
N THR A 77 0.97 8.96 0.06
CA THR A 77 1.28 10.04 1.00
C THR A 77 2.72 10.52 0.91
N GLY A 78 3.60 9.74 0.26
CA GLY A 78 5.02 9.97 0.35
C GLY A 78 5.58 9.52 1.70
N LYS A 79 6.86 9.77 1.91
CA LYS A 79 7.55 9.29 3.11
C LYS A 79 7.20 10.10 4.33
N VAL A 80 6.88 9.41 5.43
CA VAL A 80 6.72 9.99 6.76
C VAL A 80 7.85 9.45 7.61
N VAL A 81 8.58 10.33 8.30
CA VAL A 81 9.81 9.99 9.01
C VAL A 81 9.70 10.43 10.46
N MET A 82 10.11 9.53 11.38
CA MET A 82 10.17 9.86 12.80
C MET A 82 11.38 9.15 13.41
N ALA A 83 12.15 9.90 14.19
CA ALA A 83 13.32 9.36 14.88
C ALA A 83 12.89 8.28 15.88
N ARG A 84 13.72 7.24 16.02
CA ARG A 84 13.47 6.16 16.98
C ARG A 84 13.82 6.60 18.40
N GLY A 85 13.18 5.96 19.38
CA GLY A 85 13.44 6.23 20.79
C GLY A 85 12.93 7.58 21.23
N GLU A 86 13.67 8.23 22.12
CA GLU A 86 13.27 9.48 22.73
C GLU A 86 13.76 10.72 22.01
N GLN A 87 14.56 10.57 20.97
CA GLN A 87 15.14 11.68 20.22
C GLN A 87 14.10 12.31 19.29
N PRO A 88 13.87 13.62 19.37
CA PRO A 88 12.93 14.27 18.46
C PRO A 88 13.47 14.33 17.03
N THR A 89 12.54 14.32 16.09
CA THR A 89 12.82 14.50 14.67
C THR A 89 12.88 15.99 14.33
#